data_dd8479eb7ad98cad20b806804f1c07ef
#
_entry.id   dd8479eb7ad98cad20b806804f1c07ef
#
_cell.length_a   1.000
_cell.length_b   1.000
_cell.length_c   1.000
_cell.angle_alpha   90.00
_cell.angle_beta   90.00
_cell.angle_gamma   90.00
#
_symmetry.space_group_name_H-M   'P 1'
#
loop_
_entity.id
_entity.type
_entity.pdbx_description
1 polymer ?
#
loop_
_entity_poly.entity_id
_entity_poly.type
_entity_poly.pdbx_seq_one_letter_code
_entity_poly.pdbx_strand_id
1 'polypeptide(L)'
;KLDLGYLVTKNDLKTASSYFGATSEKLDAKVFTVGLGAEFLASAGAVNVVPHAGIRLTTIDMDESNYGADYDKMTVYQLPLGVTFSGSFEAAGWQVAPQFDLSVVPAFGDKDAVATYAGNVKDTTRVVDTNPVQATLGVSAQNGAWTFGLNYGLTAGGDDRMNNSLNANVRYTF
;
A
#
# COMPACT_ATOMS: atom_id res chain seq x y z
N LYS A 1 -8.47 0.31 -15.59
CA LYS A 1 -7.27 -0.45 -15.15
C LYS A 1 -7.72 -1.71 -14.45
N LEU A 2 -7.02 -2.80 -14.66
CA LEU A 2 -7.20 -4.07 -13.94
C LEU A 2 -5.88 -4.39 -13.25
N ASP A 3 -5.94 -4.63 -11.94
CA ASP A 3 -4.78 -5.01 -11.15
C ASP A 3 -5.00 -6.42 -10.59
N LEU A 4 -3.99 -7.28 -10.75
CA LEU A 4 -3.94 -8.61 -10.17
C LEU A 4 -2.62 -8.76 -9.43
N GLY A 5 -2.69 -9.16 -8.18
CA GLY A 5 -1.52 -9.38 -7.34
C GLY A 5 -1.61 -10.69 -6.57
N TYR A 6 -0.50 -11.42 -6.52
CA TYR A 6 -0.33 -12.56 -5.64
C TYR A 6 1.03 -12.46 -4.96
N LEU A 7 1.04 -12.50 -3.65
CA LEU A 7 2.24 -12.40 -2.83
C LEU A 7 2.27 -13.55 -1.82
N VAL A 8 3.40 -14.21 -1.71
CA VAL A 8 3.69 -15.17 -0.64
C VAL A 8 4.82 -14.59 0.19
N THR A 9 4.57 -14.41 1.48
CA THR A 9 5.58 -13.98 2.44
C THR A 9 5.93 -15.13 3.37
N LYS A 10 7.23 -15.28 3.64
CA LYS A 10 7.76 -16.23 4.62
C LYS A 10 8.49 -15.45 5.67
N ASN A 11 8.04 -15.55 6.91
CA ASN A 11 8.63 -14.81 8.02
C ASN A 11 9.14 -15.78 9.07
N ASP A 12 10.42 -15.69 9.39
CA ASP A 12 11.04 -16.37 10.52
C ASP A 12 11.30 -15.33 11.62
N LEU A 13 10.43 -15.33 12.64
CA LEU A 13 10.57 -14.49 13.81
C LEU A 13 11.43 -15.22 14.86
N LYS A 14 12.58 -14.65 15.18
CA LYS A 14 13.47 -15.19 16.21
C LYS A 14 13.39 -14.32 17.46
N THR A 15 12.93 -14.90 18.53
CA THR A 15 12.85 -14.23 19.84
C THR A 15 13.78 -14.94 20.81
N ALA A 16 14.64 -14.20 21.49
CA ALA A 16 15.48 -14.71 22.57
C ALA A 16 14.95 -14.18 23.91
N SER A 17 14.58 -15.09 24.81
CA SER A 17 14.17 -14.76 26.17
C SER A 17 15.17 -15.35 27.17
N SER A 18 15.51 -14.61 28.21
CA SER A 18 16.37 -15.10 29.30
C SER A 18 15.74 -16.25 30.10
N TYR A 19 14.40 -16.41 29.99
CA TYR A 19 13.66 -17.46 30.71
C TYR A 19 13.29 -18.66 29.84
N PHE A 20 13.05 -18.46 28.54
CA PHE A 20 12.58 -19.50 27.62
C PHE A 20 13.58 -19.88 26.54
N GLY A 21 14.77 -19.28 26.55
CA GLY A 21 15.77 -19.50 25.51
C GLY A 21 15.43 -18.83 24.18
N ALA A 22 16.15 -19.24 23.12
CA ALA A 22 15.87 -18.76 21.77
C ALA A 22 14.75 -19.57 21.13
N THR A 23 13.69 -18.91 20.72
CA THR A 23 12.57 -19.50 20.00
C THR A 23 12.50 -18.91 18.61
N SER A 24 12.12 -19.71 17.61
CA SER A 24 11.83 -19.19 16.26
C SER A 24 10.41 -19.55 15.88
N GLU A 25 9.65 -18.55 15.45
CA GLU A 25 8.31 -18.71 14.93
C GLU A 25 8.33 -18.53 13.41
N LYS A 26 7.72 -19.47 12.70
CA LYS A 26 7.50 -19.38 11.26
C LYS A 26 6.05 -18.98 11.02
N LEU A 27 5.88 -17.92 10.27
CA LEU A 27 4.56 -17.41 9.88
C LEU A 27 4.57 -17.12 8.39
N ASP A 28 3.97 -18.01 7.63
CA ASP A 28 3.82 -17.84 6.19
C ASP A 28 2.45 -17.21 5.91
N ALA A 29 2.41 -16.26 4.97
CA ALA A 29 1.17 -15.64 4.57
C ALA A 29 1.05 -15.59 3.05
N LYS A 30 -0.16 -15.83 2.56
CA LYS A 30 -0.56 -15.74 1.16
C LYS A 30 -1.53 -14.59 0.99
N VAL A 31 -1.19 -13.64 0.14
CA VAL A 31 -2.03 -12.47 -0.14
C VAL A 31 -2.44 -12.50 -1.61
N PHE A 32 -3.73 -12.50 -1.85
CA PHE A 32 -4.30 -12.35 -3.18
C PHE A 32 -5.05 -11.04 -3.28
N THR A 33 -4.77 -10.26 -4.32
CA THR A 33 -5.42 -8.97 -4.57
C THR A 33 -5.94 -8.92 -6.00
N VAL A 34 -7.17 -8.45 -6.15
CA VAL A 34 -7.76 -8.07 -7.44
C VAL A 34 -8.37 -6.70 -7.33
N GLY A 35 -8.13 -5.85 -8.31
CA GLY A 35 -8.63 -4.48 -8.35
C GLY A 35 -9.11 -4.07 -9.72
N LEU A 36 -10.14 -3.24 -9.75
CA LEU A 36 -10.62 -2.55 -10.93
C LEU A 36 -10.60 -1.05 -10.64
N GLY A 37 -10.11 -0.25 -11.59
CA GLY A 37 -10.07 1.19 -11.46
C GLY A 37 -10.48 1.89 -12.75
N ALA A 38 -11.09 3.05 -12.60
CA ALA A 38 -11.41 3.99 -13.65
C ALA A 38 -10.78 5.34 -13.33
N GLU A 39 -10.33 6.02 -14.36
CA GLU A 39 -9.81 7.38 -14.29
C GLU A 39 -10.33 8.18 -15.47
N PHE A 40 -10.53 9.48 -15.25
CA PHE A 40 -10.99 10.41 -16.27
C PHE A 40 -10.00 11.57 -16.37
N LEU A 41 -9.44 11.79 -17.54
CA LEU A 41 -8.53 12.91 -17.79
C LEU A 41 -9.31 14.16 -18.17
N ALA A 42 -9.22 15.21 -17.36
CA ALA A 42 -9.64 16.56 -17.68
C ALA A 42 -8.41 17.47 -17.69
N SER A 43 -8.38 18.44 -18.61
CA SER A 43 -7.30 19.43 -18.68
C SER A 43 -7.85 20.83 -18.44
N ALA A 44 -7.20 21.57 -17.52
CA ALA A 44 -7.52 22.95 -17.20
C ALA A 44 -6.26 23.81 -17.44
N GLY A 45 -6.09 24.27 -18.67
CA GLY A 45 -4.88 24.98 -19.10
C GLY A 45 -3.65 24.06 -19.09
N ALA A 46 -2.64 24.43 -18.31
CA ALA A 46 -1.39 23.67 -18.17
C ALA A 46 -1.47 22.55 -17.11
N VAL A 47 -2.61 22.42 -16.43
CA VAL A 47 -2.82 21.41 -15.36
C VAL A 47 -3.78 20.35 -15.84
N ASN A 48 -3.39 19.09 -15.70
CA ASN A 48 -4.27 17.95 -15.85
C ASN A 48 -4.88 17.60 -14.49
N VAL A 49 -6.17 17.33 -14.49
CA VAL A 49 -6.94 16.89 -13.33
C VAL A 49 -7.51 15.51 -13.64
N VAL A 50 -7.12 14.51 -12.87
CA VAL A 50 -7.48 13.13 -13.12
C VAL A 50 -8.23 12.59 -11.90
N PRO A 51 -9.56 12.77 -11.79
CA PRO A 51 -10.33 12.03 -10.83
C PRO A 51 -10.24 10.54 -11.12
N HIS A 52 -10.10 9.76 -10.08
CA HIS A 52 -10.02 8.30 -10.17
C HIS A 52 -10.81 7.63 -9.07
N ALA A 53 -11.34 6.47 -9.39
CA ALA A 53 -12.08 5.64 -8.47
C ALA A 53 -11.78 4.17 -8.75
N GLY A 54 -11.88 3.33 -7.73
CA GLY A 54 -11.63 1.90 -7.88
C GLY A 54 -12.34 1.06 -6.84
N ILE A 55 -12.27 -0.23 -7.05
CA ILE A 55 -12.62 -1.26 -6.10
C ILE A 55 -11.46 -2.25 -6.03
N ARG A 56 -11.07 -2.63 -4.83
CA ARG A 56 -10.02 -3.63 -4.58
C ARG A 56 -10.50 -4.65 -3.57
N LEU A 57 -10.29 -5.90 -3.89
CA LEU A 57 -10.47 -7.04 -2.99
C LEU A 57 -9.10 -7.59 -2.64
N THR A 58 -8.82 -7.73 -1.36
CA THR A 58 -7.61 -8.38 -0.86
C THR A 58 -8.00 -9.49 0.09
N THR A 59 -7.49 -10.69 -0.17
CA THR A 59 -7.63 -11.84 0.72
C THR A 59 -6.27 -12.18 1.31
N ILE A 60 -6.21 -12.32 2.62
CA ILE A 60 -5.02 -12.68 3.37
C ILE A 60 -5.29 -13.99 4.07
N ASP A 61 -4.44 -14.98 3.80
CA ASP A 61 -4.48 -16.32 4.37
C ASP A 61 -3.13 -16.56 5.05
N MET A 62 -3.13 -16.72 6.36
CA MET A 62 -1.94 -16.97 7.16
C MET A 62 -1.96 -18.42 7.60
N ASP A 63 -0.83 -19.10 7.38
CA ASP A 63 -0.69 -20.50 7.84
C ASP A 63 -0.60 -20.54 9.37
N GLU A 64 -0.99 -21.64 9.99
CA GLU A 64 -0.87 -21.88 11.43
C GLU A 64 0.58 -21.69 11.88
N SER A 65 0.79 -20.97 12.98
CA SER A 65 2.12 -20.82 13.55
C SER A 65 2.61 -22.12 14.16
N ASN A 66 3.93 -22.33 14.18
CA ASN A 66 4.51 -23.52 14.83
C ASN A 66 4.32 -23.57 16.35
N TYR A 67 3.69 -22.56 16.95
CA TYR A 67 3.24 -22.52 18.34
C TYR A 67 1.74 -22.79 18.50
N GLY A 68 1.04 -23.22 17.43
CA GLY A 68 -0.36 -23.59 17.46
C GLY A 68 -1.31 -22.39 17.52
N ALA A 69 -0.88 -21.22 17.03
CA ALA A 69 -1.78 -20.12 16.76
C ALA A 69 -2.40 -20.32 15.37
N ASP A 70 -3.72 -20.44 15.32
CA ASP A 70 -4.50 -20.51 14.09
C ASP A 70 -5.05 -19.12 13.77
N TYR A 71 -4.91 -18.70 12.51
CA TYR A 71 -5.31 -17.38 12.06
C TYR A 71 -6.53 -17.47 11.16
N ASP A 72 -7.54 -16.69 11.47
CA ASP A 72 -8.72 -16.56 10.61
C ASP A 72 -8.33 -15.91 9.29
N LYS A 73 -8.82 -16.48 8.18
CA LYS A 73 -8.67 -15.87 6.85
C LYS A 73 -9.37 -14.52 6.78
N MET A 74 -8.69 -13.53 6.27
CA MET A 74 -9.21 -12.16 6.16
C MET A 74 -9.59 -11.82 4.72
N THR A 75 -10.69 -11.12 4.57
CA THR A 75 -11.14 -10.55 3.28
C THR A 75 -11.46 -9.08 3.45
N VAL A 76 -10.72 -8.24 2.74
CA VAL A 76 -10.82 -6.78 2.80
C VAL A 76 -11.27 -6.22 1.46
N TYR A 77 -12.29 -5.38 1.49
CA TYR A 77 -12.78 -4.61 0.35
C TYR A 77 -12.35 -3.15 0.54
N GLN A 78 -11.78 -2.56 -0.48
CA GLN A 78 -11.36 -1.16 -0.47
C GLN A 78 -11.96 -0.42 -1.67
N LEU A 79 -12.37 0.83 -1.45
CA LEU A 79 -12.90 1.73 -2.46
C LEU A 79 -12.00 2.97 -2.57
N PRO A 80 -10.85 2.89 -3.24
CA PRO A 80 -10.01 4.08 -3.44
C PRO A 80 -10.74 5.11 -4.30
N LEU A 81 -10.82 6.34 -3.80
CA LEU A 81 -11.42 7.50 -4.45
C LEU A 81 -10.46 8.65 -4.32
N GLY A 82 -10.10 9.28 -5.43
CA GLY A 82 -9.12 10.36 -5.37
C GLY A 82 -9.07 11.24 -6.61
N VAL A 83 -8.15 12.18 -6.56
CA VAL A 83 -7.85 13.09 -7.67
C VAL A 83 -6.36 13.33 -7.76
N THR A 84 -5.82 13.17 -8.97
CA THR A 84 -4.44 13.51 -9.29
C THR A 84 -4.39 14.83 -10.06
N PHE A 85 -3.54 15.74 -9.62
CA PHE A 85 -3.18 16.94 -10.32
C PHE A 85 -1.78 16.77 -10.90
N SER A 86 -1.59 17.05 -12.18
CA SER A 86 -0.28 16.97 -12.82
C SER A 86 -0.11 18.06 -13.86
N GLY A 87 1.12 18.39 -14.17
CA GLY A 87 1.46 19.35 -15.18
C GLY A 87 2.83 19.06 -15.75
N SER A 88 3.22 19.80 -16.78
CA SER A 88 4.58 19.78 -17.28
C SER A 88 5.00 21.16 -17.74
N PHE A 89 6.25 21.51 -17.50
CA PHE A 89 6.85 22.76 -17.95
C PHE A 89 8.34 22.55 -18.25
N GLU A 90 8.90 23.44 -19.05
CA GLU A 90 10.32 23.42 -19.35
C GLU A 90 11.07 24.42 -18.46
N ALA A 91 12.17 23.99 -17.84
CA ALA A 91 13.05 24.83 -17.05
C ALA A 91 14.50 24.44 -17.29
N ALA A 92 15.32 25.40 -17.73
CA ALA A 92 16.76 25.22 -17.99
C ALA A 92 17.09 24.00 -18.88
N GLY A 93 16.27 23.74 -19.90
CA GLY A 93 16.42 22.58 -20.80
C GLY A 93 15.97 21.24 -20.22
N TRP A 94 15.32 21.24 -19.04
CA TRP A 94 14.69 20.09 -18.45
C TRP A 94 13.18 20.16 -18.62
N GLN A 95 12.57 19.06 -19.03
CA GLN A 95 11.13 18.90 -18.95
C GLN A 95 10.79 18.41 -17.53
N VAL A 96 10.11 19.24 -16.77
CA VAL A 96 9.74 18.97 -15.38
C VAL A 96 8.24 18.68 -15.30
N ALA A 97 7.87 17.58 -14.68
CA ALA A 97 6.49 17.14 -14.52
C ALA A 97 6.18 16.88 -13.02
N PRO A 98 5.68 17.90 -12.30
CA PRO A 98 5.16 17.71 -10.95
C PRO A 98 3.80 17.01 -10.98
N GLN A 99 3.52 16.27 -9.90
CA GLN A 99 2.26 15.60 -9.71
C GLN A 99 1.90 15.61 -8.22
N PHE A 100 0.61 15.76 -7.92
CA PHE A 100 0.05 15.63 -6.58
C PHE A 100 -1.21 14.77 -6.65
N ASP A 101 -1.31 13.77 -5.79
CA ASP A 101 -2.48 12.93 -5.63
C ASP A 101 -3.03 13.04 -4.21
N LEU A 102 -4.34 13.10 -4.09
CA LEU A 102 -5.06 13.03 -2.83
C LEU A 102 -6.19 12.03 -2.96
N SER A 103 -6.20 11.04 -2.07
CA SER A 103 -7.14 9.93 -2.11
C SER A 103 -7.65 9.58 -0.71
N VAL A 104 -8.87 9.06 -0.64
CA VAL A 104 -9.41 8.37 0.52
C VAL A 104 -9.70 6.93 0.13
N VAL A 105 -9.41 5.99 1.03
CA VAL A 105 -9.54 4.55 0.76
C VAL A 105 -10.44 3.89 1.81
N PRO A 106 -11.77 4.10 1.75
CA PRO A 106 -12.70 3.39 2.62
C PRO A 106 -12.47 1.88 2.53
N ALA A 107 -12.36 1.23 3.69
CA ALA A 107 -12.15 -0.20 3.81
C ALA A 107 -13.30 -0.86 4.57
N PHE A 108 -13.73 -2.02 4.08
CA PHE A 108 -14.84 -2.83 4.61
C PHE A 108 -14.40 -4.29 4.71
N GLY A 109 -15.19 -5.10 5.43
CA GLY A 109 -14.88 -6.51 5.67
C GLY A 109 -13.98 -6.68 6.90
N ASP A 110 -13.10 -7.67 6.85
CA ASP A 110 -12.23 -8.03 7.97
C ASP A 110 -11.08 -7.04 8.10
N LYS A 111 -11.08 -6.29 9.19
CA LYS A 111 -10.03 -5.30 9.48
C LYS A 111 -9.08 -5.76 10.57
N ASP A 112 -9.48 -6.78 11.30
CA ASP A 112 -8.77 -7.31 12.45
C ASP A 112 -8.26 -8.72 12.14
N ALA A 113 -6.99 -8.97 12.37
CA ALA A 113 -6.43 -10.31 12.38
C ALA A 113 -6.76 -10.97 13.72
N VAL A 114 -7.37 -12.14 13.67
CA VAL A 114 -7.72 -12.93 14.87
C VAL A 114 -6.83 -14.15 14.91
N ALA A 115 -6.03 -14.26 15.97
CA ALA A 115 -5.23 -15.43 16.28
C ALA A 115 -5.93 -16.24 17.38
N THR A 116 -6.12 -17.53 17.16
CA THR A 116 -6.71 -18.45 18.15
C THR A 116 -5.63 -19.40 18.64
N TYR A 117 -5.39 -19.39 19.94
CA TYR A 117 -4.41 -20.24 20.62
C TYR A 117 -5.08 -21.44 21.29
N ALA A 118 -4.26 -22.38 21.81
CA ALA A 118 -4.74 -23.50 22.61
C ALA A 118 -5.65 -23.04 23.75
N GLY A 119 -6.75 -23.76 23.97
CA GLY A 119 -7.77 -23.40 24.99
C GLY A 119 -8.76 -22.32 24.53
N ASN A 120 -8.86 -22.05 23.20
CA ASN A 120 -9.75 -21.05 22.60
C ASN A 120 -9.47 -19.60 23.06
N VAL A 121 -8.24 -19.30 23.44
CA VAL A 121 -7.82 -17.94 23.75
C VAL A 121 -7.63 -17.20 22.43
N LYS A 122 -8.34 -16.08 22.27
CA LYS A 122 -8.26 -15.25 21.05
C LYS A 122 -7.51 -13.97 21.33
N ASP A 123 -6.62 -13.62 20.40
CA ASP A 123 -5.99 -12.31 20.31
C ASP A 123 -6.42 -11.64 19.01
N THR A 124 -6.75 -10.35 19.10
CA THR A 124 -7.28 -9.59 17.96
C THR A 124 -6.44 -8.33 17.75
N THR A 125 -5.85 -8.21 16.57
CA THR A 125 -5.01 -7.07 16.20
C THR A 125 -5.58 -6.39 14.98
N ARG A 126 -5.83 -5.06 15.07
CA ARG A 126 -6.23 -4.24 13.93
C ARG A 126 -5.09 -4.16 12.90
N VAL A 127 -5.34 -4.60 11.66
CA VAL A 127 -4.35 -4.60 10.58
C VAL A 127 -4.73 -3.68 9.41
N VAL A 128 -6.01 -3.34 9.27
CA VAL A 128 -6.51 -2.46 8.21
C VAL A 128 -7.22 -1.25 8.80
N ASP A 129 -6.79 -0.06 8.40
CA ASP A 129 -7.45 1.20 8.76
C ASP A 129 -8.81 1.34 8.07
N THR A 130 -9.76 2.01 8.74
CA THR A 130 -11.12 2.09 8.24
C THR A 130 -11.26 3.03 7.04
N ASN A 131 -10.67 4.19 7.08
CA ASN A 131 -10.76 5.21 6.03
C ASN A 131 -9.44 5.98 5.93
N PRO A 132 -8.33 5.32 5.54
CA PRO A 132 -7.07 6.03 5.41
C PRO A 132 -7.14 7.09 4.31
N VAL A 133 -6.53 8.23 4.59
CA VAL A 133 -6.27 9.29 3.61
C VAL A 133 -4.85 9.12 3.11
N GLN A 134 -4.68 9.18 1.80
CA GLN A 134 -3.39 9.07 1.14
C GLN A 134 -3.09 10.36 0.38
N ALA A 135 -1.89 10.87 0.53
CA ALA A 135 -1.38 11.99 -0.26
C ALA A 135 -0.04 11.58 -0.87
N THR A 136 0.13 11.83 -2.16
CA THR A 136 1.39 11.59 -2.86
C THR A 136 1.84 12.85 -3.56
N LEU A 137 3.08 13.25 -3.33
CA LEU A 137 3.74 14.33 -4.04
C LEU A 137 4.88 13.75 -4.88
N GLY A 138 4.85 14.00 -6.17
CA GLY A 138 5.84 13.50 -7.12
C GLY A 138 6.40 14.60 -8.00
N VAL A 139 7.62 14.41 -8.45
CA VAL A 139 8.23 15.20 -9.51
C VAL A 139 9.10 14.31 -10.38
N SER A 140 9.00 14.46 -11.69
CA SER A 140 9.97 13.90 -12.61
C SER A 140 10.61 15.01 -13.46
N ALA A 141 11.89 14.81 -13.80
CA ALA A 141 12.64 15.73 -14.65
C ALA A 141 13.39 14.93 -15.72
N GLN A 142 13.24 15.33 -16.97
CA GLN A 142 13.87 14.68 -18.12
C GLN A 142 14.71 15.68 -18.92
N ASN A 143 15.94 15.26 -19.27
CA ASN A 143 16.79 15.96 -20.20
C ASN A 143 17.53 14.94 -21.09
N GLY A 144 17.24 14.95 -22.40
CA GLY A 144 17.78 13.96 -23.32
C GLY A 144 17.49 12.54 -22.90
N ALA A 145 18.54 11.77 -22.72
CA ALA A 145 18.46 10.35 -22.31
C ALA A 145 18.22 10.12 -20.81
N TRP A 146 18.33 11.14 -19.98
CA TRP A 146 18.22 11.04 -18.54
C TRP A 146 16.82 11.40 -18.04
N THR A 147 16.30 10.60 -17.13
CA THR A 147 15.08 10.89 -16.38
C THR A 147 15.34 10.66 -14.90
N PHE A 148 14.98 11.62 -14.08
CA PHE A 148 15.00 11.55 -12.62
C PHE A 148 13.57 11.62 -12.10
N GLY A 149 13.28 10.87 -11.06
CA GLY A 149 11.97 10.90 -10.40
C GLY A 149 12.13 10.85 -8.89
N LEU A 150 11.31 11.62 -8.19
CA LEU A 150 11.18 11.60 -6.74
C LEU A 150 9.71 11.60 -6.38
N ASN A 151 9.32 10.69 -5.49
CA ASN A 151 7.96 10.61 -4.99
C ASN A 151 7.97 10.47 -3.47
N TYR A 152 7.14 11.24 -2.81
CA TYR A 152 6.86 11.14 -1.38
C TYR A 152 5.40 10.79 -1.19
N GLY A 153 5.14 9.73 -0.43
CA GLY A 153 3.80 9.26 -0.09
C GLY A 153 3.57 9.35 1.42
N LEU A 154 2.38 9.82 1.78
CA LEU A 154 1.86 9.86 3.15
C LEU A 154 0.54 9.13 3.17
N THR A 155 0.37 8.22 4.13
CA THR A 155 -0.91 7.61 4.45
C THR A 155 -1.20 7.84 5.93
N ALA A 156 -2.35 8.42 6.23
CA ALA A 156 -2.83 8.61 7.59
C ALA A 156 -4.15 7.85 7.77
N GLY A 157 -4.19 6.97 8.75
CA GLY A 157 -5.38 6.17 9.09
C GLY A 157 -6.10 6.70 10.33
N GLY A 158 -7.29 6.15 10.57
CA GLY A 158 -8.13 6.53 11.72
C GLY A 158 -7.67 5.98 13.06
N ASP A 159 -6.71 5.07 13.08
CA ASP A 159 -6.22 4.37 14.30
C ASP A 159 -4.79 4.85 14.68
N ASP A 160 -4.53 6.16 14.56
CA ASP A 160 -3.22 6.81 14.82
C ASP A 160 -2.05 6.23 14.00
N ARG A 161 -2.37 5.54 12.91
CA ARG A 161 -1.38 4.98 12.01
C ARG A 161 -0.97 5.99 10.97
N MET A 162 0.32 6.15 10.84
CA MET A 162 0.93 7.01 9.83
C MET A 162 2.03 6.25 9.12
N ASN A 163 1.95 6.19 7.80
CA ASN A 163 2.97 5.58 6.97
C ASN A 163 3.54 6.62 6.01
N ASN A 164 4.86 6.69 5.93
CA ASN A 164 5.58 7.57 5.03
C ASN A 164 6.43 6.72 4.08
N SER A 165 6.45 7.09 2.81
CA SER A 165 7.29 6.45 1.82
C SER A 165 8.03 7.49 0.98
N LEU A 166 9.29 7.23 0.71
CA LEU A 166 10.10 8.03 -0.21
C LEU A 166 10.69 7.10 -1.27
N ASN A 167 10.47 7.43 -2.54
CA ASN A 167 11.00 6.70 -3.66
C ASN A 167 11.73 7.64 -4.60
N ALA A 168 12.97 7.29 -4.97
CA ALA A 168 13.75 7.98 -5.96
C ALA A 168 14.15 7.01 -7.08
N ASN A 169 14.07 7.45 -8.31
CA ASN A 169 14.48 6.65 -9.47
C ASN A 169 15.31 7.48 -10.45
N VAL A 170 16.19 6.79 -11.14
CA VAL A 170 17.01 7.34 -12.24
C VAL A 170 16.91 6.38 -13.41
N ARG A 171 16.62 6.89 -14.58
CA ARG A 171 16.59 6.11 -15.82
C ARG A 171 17.50 6.76 -16.85
N TYR A 172 18.25 5.94 -17.58
CA TYR A 172 18.98 6.31 -18.78
C TYR A 172 18.44 5.50 -19.95
N THR A 173 18.13 6.17 -21.05
CA THR A 173 17.65 5.53 -22.29
C THR A 173 18.77 5.60 -23.33
N PHE A 174 19.22 4.45 -23.83
CA PHE A 174 20.28 4.32 -24.83
C PHE A 174 19.78 4.61 -26.24
#